data_118d3e959bb4fcc3e036b8e04a8f7d56
#
_entry.id   118d3e959bb4fcc3e036b8e04a8f7d56
#
_cell.length_a   1.000
_cell.length_b   1.000
_cell.length_c   1.000
_cell.angle_alpha   90.00
_cell.angle_beta   90.00
_cell.angle_gamma   90.00
#
_symmetry.space_group_name_H-M   'P 1'
#
loop_
_entity.id
_entity.type
_entity.pdbx_description
1 polymer ?
#
loop_
_entity_poly.entity_id
_entity_poly.type
_entity_poly.pdbx_seq_one_letter_code
_entity_poly.pdbx_strand_id
1 'polypeptide(L)'
;PKMTEFIASNGPWSQLVDQKNVELKKIFSEKEEKLTNDLSIIPLRVPHRDEYSETVGFKIIGPKKSALFIPDIDKWGKWDKSIIKLITQVDYAFLDGTFYDAQEINNRDISEIPHPFIIESLKLFEDLNKLNRNKIYFIHLNHTNPANNKKSKAYKLIISKGLNVAQEGSNFEL
;
A
#
# COMPACT_ATOMS: atom_id res chain seq x y z
N PRO A 1 -8.33 -10.43 -15.85
CA PRO A 1 -9.45 -10.95 -16.67
C PRO A 1 -10.77 -10.26 -16.35
N LYS A 2 -11.26 -10.27 -15.09
CA LYS A 2 -12.57 -9.70 -14.71
C LYS A 2 -12.67 -8.18 -15.00
N MET A 3 -11.65 -7.40 -14.67
CA MET A 3 -11.66 -5.95 -14.94
C MET A 3 -11.64 -5.67 -16.45
N THR A 4 -10.84 -6.40 -17.21
CA THR A 4 -10.80 -6.29 -18.68
C THR A 4 -12.16 -6.62 -19.30
N GLU A 5 -12.77 -7.71 -18.85
CA GLU A 5 -14.12 -8.09 -19.30
C GLU A 5 -15.16 -7.04 -18.93
N PHE A 6 -15.14 -6.57 -17.67
CA PHE A 6 -16.07 -5.52 -17.22
C PHE A 6 -15.96 -4.25 -18.07
N ILE A 7 -14.76 -3.74 -18.27
CA ILE A 7 -14.53 -2.49 -19.03
C ILE A 7 -14.90 -2.68 -20.51
N ALA A 8 -14.53 -3.80 -21.12
CA ALA A 8 -14.74 -4.02 -22.54
C ALA A 8 -16.19 -4.37 -22.90
N SER A 9 -17.00 -4.86 -21.94
CA SER A 9 -18.38 -5.29 -22.21
C SER A 9 -19.47 -4.37 -21.66
N ASN A 10 -19.13 -3.32 -20.90
CA ASN A 10 -20.11 -2.43 -20.29
C ASN A 10 -19.96 -0.99 -20.79
N GLY A 11 -21.04 -0.46 -21.42
CA GLY A 11 -21.12 0.97 -21.70
C GLY A 11 -21.32 1.80 -20.41
N PRO A 12 -20.81 3.05 -20.33
CA PRO A 12 -20.04 3.77 -21.37
C PRO A 12 -18.53 3.41 -21.44
N TRP A 13 -18.04 2.53 -20.55
CA TRP A 13 -16.61 2.20 -20.44
C TRP A 13 -16.05 1.56 -21.71
N SER A 14 -16.83 0.70 -22.37
CA SER A 14 -16.43 0.05 -23.62
C SER A 14 -16.15 1.06 -24.73
N GLN A 15 -16.90 2.18 -24.78
CA GLN A 15 -16.68 3.25 -25.77
C GLN A 15 -15.27 3.87 -25.63
N LEU A 16 -14.72 3.97 -24.40
CA LEU A 16 -13.38 4.51 -24.18
C LEU A 16 -12.31 3.61 -24.80
N VAL A 17 -12.53 2.29 -24.76
CA VAL A 17 -11.65 1.30 -25.38
C VAL A 17 -11.80 1.34 -26.92
N ASP A 18 -13.04 1.33 -27.44
CA ASP A 18 -13.35 1.36 -28.87
C ASP A 18 -12.82 2.62 -29.54
N GLN A 19 -12.91 3.76 -28.86
CA GLN A 19 -12.40 5.06 -29.34
C GLN A 19 -10.90 5.23 -29.06
N LYS A 20 -10.22 4.23 -28.50
CA LYS A 20 -8.79 4.27 -28.18
C LYS A 20 -8.38 5.36 -27.18
N ASN A 21 -9.31 5.82 -26.34
CA ASN A 21 -9.02 6.72 -25.22
C ASN A 21 -8.37 5.96 -24.05
N VAL A 22 -8.63 4.66 -23.95
CA VAL A 22 -8.06 3.74 -22.95
C VAL A 22 -7.53 2.51 -23.64
N GLU A 23 -6.30 2.13 -23.33
CA GLU A 23 -5.69 0.86 -23.72
C GLU A 23 -5.57 -0.04 -22.50
N LEU A 24 -6.09 -1.26 -22.59
CA LEU A 24 -6.01 -2.24 -21.52
C LEU A 24 -4.75 -3.10 -21.69
N LYS A 25 -3.77 -2.89 -20.82
CA LYS A 25 -2.51 -3.65 -20.80
C LYS A 25 -2.50 -4.68 -19.68
N LYS A 26 -2.17 -5.92 -20.01
CA LYS A 26 -1.94 -6.96 -19.04
C LYS A 26 -0.52 -6.81 -18.48
N ILE A 27 -0.43 -6.65 -17.16
CA ILE A 27 0.83 -6.66 -16.43
C ILE A 27 0.96 -7.97 -15.62
N PHE A 28 2.19 -8.33 -15.24
CA PHE A 28 2.47 -9.57 -14.53
C PHE A 28 3.20 -9.27 -13.23
N SER A 29 2.83 -9.98 -12.16
CA SER A 29 3.52 -9.87 -10.88
C SER A 29 5.02 -10.10 -11.05
N GLU A 30 5.82 -9.29 -10.34
CA GLU A 30 7.28 -9.33 -10.30
C GLU A 30 7.99 -9.04 -11.64
N LYS A 31 7.25 -8.60 -12.67
CA LYS A 31 7.85 -8.13 -13.91
C LYS A 31 7.81 -6.61 -13.97
N GLU A 32 8.96 -6.04 -14.29
CA GLU A 32 9.07 -4.59 -14.47
C GLU A 32 8.35 -4.15 -15.75
N GLU A 33 7.52 -3.13 -15.60
CA GLU A 33 6.78 -2.47 -16.69
C GLU A 33 7.19 -1.01 -16.76
N LYS A 34 7.71 -0.60 -17.92
CA LYS A 34 8.06 0.80 -18.17
C LYS A 34 6.81 1.61 -18.48
N LEU A 35 6.59 2.67 -17.70
CA LEU A 35 5.52 3.64 -17.92
C LEU A 35 5.99 4.81 -18.79
N THR A 36 7.23 5.26 -18.55
CA THR A 36 7.92 6.29 -19.34
C THR A 36 9.40 5.91 -19.49
N ASN A 37 10.22 6.79 -20.07
CA ASN A 37 11.66 6.56 -20.16
C ASN A 37 12.33 6.48 -18.77
N ASP A 38 11.79 7.23 -17.79
CA ASP A 38 12.40 7.43 -16.48
C ASP A 38 11.56 6.87 -15.32
N LEU A 39 10.41 6.24 -15.63
CA LEU A 39 9.50 5.69 -14.63
C LEU A 39 9.11 4.27 -14.99
N SER A 40 9.30 3.35 -14.04
CA SER A 40 8.84 1.98 -14.14
C SER A 40 8.14 1.52 -12.85
N ILE A 41 7.36 0.45 -12.97
CA ILE A 41 6.70 -0.20 -11.85
C ILE A 41 6.96 -1.70 -11.87
N ILE A 42 6.99 -2.30 -10.68
CA ILE A 42 6.99 -3.76 -10.51
C ILE A 42 5.75 -4.09 -9.67
N PRO A 43 4.72 -4.72 -10.25
CA PRO A 43 3.57 -5.17 -9.50
C PRO A 43 3.96 -6.29 -8.53
N LEU A 44 3.47 -6.21 -7.30
CA LEU A 44 3.68 -7.21 -6.26
C LEU A 44 2.33 -7.73 -5.82
N ARG A 45 2.04 -9.01 -6.05
CA ARG A 45 0.83 -9.60 -5.51
C ARG A 45 0.91 -9.64 -3.99
N VAL A 46 -0.12 -9.16 -3.32
CA VAL A 46 -0.24 -9.14 -1.86
C VAL A 46 -1.47 -9.94 -1.43
N PRO A 47 -1.42 -10.66 -0.30
CA PRO A 47 -2.60 -11.33 0.22
C PRO A 47 -3.63 -10.29 0.67
N HIS A 48 -4.86 -10.46 0.23
CA HIS A 48 -6.02 -9.70 0.70
C HIS A 48 -7.27 -10.51 0.34
N ARG A 49 -8.41 -9.88 0.08
CA ARG A 49 -9.67 -10.55 -0.25
C ARG A 49 -9.68 -11.09 -1.68
N ASP A 50 -8.84 -12.10 -1.92
CA ASP A 50 -8.57 -12.67 -3.25
C ASP A 50 -9.73 -13.46 -3.85
N GLU A 51 -10.82 -13.65 -3.11
CA GLU A 51 -12.04 -14.33 -3.59
C GLU A 51 -12.70 -13.64 -4.78
N TYR A 52 -12.44 -12.34 -4.95
CA TYR A 52 -13.01 -11.55 -6.06
C TYR A 52 -11.98 -11.23 -7.14
N SER A 53 -10.80 -10.77 -6.74
CA SER A 53 -9.71 -10.41 -7.66
C SER A 53 -8.40 -10.34 -6.89
N GLU A 54 -7.28 -10.44 -7.62
CA GLU A 54 -5.97 -10.24 -7.02
C GLU A 54 -5.83 -8.80 -6.51
N THR A 55 -5.22 -8.65 -5.33
CA THR A 55 -4.76 -7.36 -4.80
C THR A 55 -3.27 -7.21 -5.06
N VAL A 56 -2.86 -6.01 -5.47
CA VAL A 56 -1.46 -5.72 -5.81
C VAL A 56 -0.97 -4.46 -5.14
N GLY A 57 0.25 -4.51 -4.63
CA GLY A 57 1.08 -3.35 -4.35
C GLY A 57 2.05 -3.11 -5.50
N PHE A 58 2.83 -2.06 -5.42
CA PHE A 58 3.79 -1.68 -6.45
C PHE A 58 5.12 -1.25 -5.84
N LYS A 59 6.22 -1.70 -6.44
CA LYS A 59 7.48 -0.98 -6.35
C LYS A 59 7.55 -0.01 -7.52
N ILE A 60 7.73 1.27 -7.23
CA ILE A 60 7.80 2.36 -8.21
C ILE A 60 9.26 2.79 -8.28
N ILE A 61 9.81 2.86 -9.48
CA ILE A 61 11.22 3.18 -9.72
C ILE A 61 11.24 4.44 -10.57
N GLY A 62 11.67 5.53 -9.97
CA GLY A 62 11.89 6.79 -10.65
C GLY A 62 13.36 7.01 -11.02
N PRO A 63 13.70 8.16 -11.59
CA PRO A 63 15.05 8.46 -12.08
C PRO A 63 16.09 8.61 -10.98
N LYS A 64 15.69 8.93 -9.76
CA LYS A 64 16.59 9.16 -8.62
C LYS A 64 16.27 8.29 -7.41
N LYS A 65 14.99 8.00 -7.19
CA LYS A 65 14.50 7.30 -6.00
C LYS A 65 13.43 6.29 -6.35
N SER A 66 13.17 5.44 -5.39
CA SER A 66 12.16 4.37 -5.50
C SER A 66 11.19 4.39 -4.33
N ALA A 67 9.97 3.94 -4.57
CA ALA A 67 8.94 3.82 -3.56
C ALA A 67 8.31 2.43 -3.57
N LEU A 68 7.93 1.96 -2.39
CA LEU A 68 7.05 0.82 -2.19
C LEU A 68 5.65 1.36 -1.85
N PHE A 69 4.62 0.92 -2.57
CA PHE A 69 3.24 1.34 -2.38
C PHE A 69 2.36 0.11 -2.14
N ILE A 70 1.99 -0.11 -0.89
CA ILE A 70 1.13 -1.23 -0.45
C ILE A 70 0.03 -0.65 0.43
N PRO A 71 -1.03 -0.08 -0.17
CA PRO A 71 -2.09 0.60 0.56
C PRO A 71 -3.04 -0.37 1.26
N ASP A 72 -3.10 -1.61 0.79
CA ASP A 72 -4.10 -2.58 1.20
C ASP A 72 -3.49 -3.99 1.16
N ILE A 73 -3.43 -4.66 2.30
CA ILE A 73 -2.84 -5.99 2.48
C ILE A 73 -3.45 -6.66 3.72
N ASP A 74 -3.58 -7.98 3.71
CA ASP A 74 -3.83 -8.76 4.93
C ASP A 74 -2.60 -8.75 5.87
N LYS A 75 -2.66 -9.45 6.97
CA LYS A 75 -1.56 -9.54 7.94
C LYS A 75 -0.22 -9.84 7.27
N TRP A 76 0.83 -9.11 7.66
CA TRP A 76 2.18 -9.28 7.09
C TRP A 76 2.68 -10.73 7.09
N GLY A 77 2.29 -11.51 8.11
CA GLY A 77 2.66 -12.92 8.22
C GLY A 77 1.99 -13.86 7.22
N LYS A 78 0.95 -13.41 6.51
CA LYS A 78 0.29 -14.17 5.44
C LYS A 78 0.97 -13.97 4.08
N TRP A 79 1.85 -12.99 3.96
CA TRP A 79 2.58 -12.73 2.73
C TRP A 79 3.82 -13.61 2.63
N ASP A 80 4.07 -14.19 1.47
CA ASP A 80 5.26 -15.00 1.16
C ASP A 80 6.55 -14.20 1.03
N LYS A 81 6.44 -12.84 1.03
CA LYS A 81 7.57 -11.91 0.94
C LYS A 81 7.83 -11.21 2.27
N SER A 82 9.09 -10.88 2.48
CA SER A 82 9.50 -10.10 3.65
C SER A 82 9.33 -8.60 3.40
N ILE A 83 8.35 -7.98 4.04
CA ILE A 83 8.19 -6.52 4.01
C ILE A 83 9.44 -5.80 4.53
N ILE A 84 10.13 -6.35 5.53
CA ILE A 84 11.38 -5.82 6.07
C ILE A 84 12.44 -5.71 4.97
N LYS A 85 12.62 -6.75 4.16
CA LYS A 85 13.58 -6.74 3.05
C LYS A 85 13.19 -5.71 1.99
N LEU A 86 11.92 -5.61 1.65
CA LEU A 86 11.43 -4.65 0.65
C LEU A 86 11.65 -3.21 1.10
N ILE A 87 11.39 -2.87 2.38
CA ILE A 87 11.65 -1.53 2.93
C ILE A 87 13.12 -1.14 2.78
N THR A 88 14.06 -2.08 2.99
CA THR A 88 15.50 -1.76 2.86
C THR A 88 15.93 -1.44 1.43
N GLN A 89 15.14 -1.83 0.43
CA GLN A 89 15.45 -1.72 -1.01
C GLN A 89 14.82 -0.49 -1.69
N VAL A 90 14.18 0.39 -0.93
CA VAL A 90 13.50 1.57 -1.46
C VAL A 90 13.83 2.81 -0.64
N ASP A 91 13.51 3.98 -1.18
CA ASP A 91 13.69 5.27 -0.51
C ASP A 91 12.46 5.70 0.29
N TYR A 92 11.27 5.28 -0.16
CA TYR A 92 10.00 5.51 0.51
C TYR A 92 9.19 4.21 0.59
N ALA A 93 8.44 4.00 1.67
CA ALA A 93 7.53 2.88 1.82
C ALA A 93 6.17 3.38 2.32
N PHE A 94 5.18 3.40 1.43
CA PHE A 94 3.80 3.76 1.72
C PHE A 94 3.03 2.48 2.01
N LEU A 95 2.67 2.28 3.26
CA LEU A 95 2.16 1.00 3.76
C LEU A 95 0.78 1.14 4.38
N ASP A 96 0.03 0.06 4.34
CA ASP A 96 -1.30 -0.07 4.96
C ASP A 96 -1.28 0.38 6.43
N GLY A 97 -2.11 1.35 6.73
CA GLY A 97 -2.36 1.89 8.06
C GLY A 97 -3.85 1.99 8.35
N THR A 98 -4.69 1.14 7.75
CA THR A 98 -6.15 1.21 7.82
C THR A 98 -6.63 1.34 9.25
N PHE A 99 -6.20 0.47 10.14
CA PHE A 99 -6.59 0.52 11.57
C PHE A 99 -5.36 0.67 12.46
N TYR A 100 -5.51 1.46 13.52
CA TYR A 100 -4.46 1.63 14.52
C TYR A 100 -4.33 0.39 15.42
N ASP A 101 -5.45 -0.03 16.01
CA ASP A 101 -5.54 -1.22 16.87
C ASP A 101 -6.94 -1.83 16.82
N ALA A 102 -7.11 -2.91 17.55
CA ALA A 102 -8.37 -3.64 17.65
C ALA A 102 -9.52 -2.86 18.30
N GLN A 103 -9.22 -1.79 19.04
CA GLN A 103 -10.24 -1.00 19.77
C GLN A 103 -11.12 -0.17 18.83
N GLU A 104 -10.63 0.07 17.59
CA GLU A 104 -11.42 0.74 16.57
C GLU A 104 -12.57 -0.13 16.04
N ILE A 105 -12.49 -1.43 16.27
CA ILE A 105 -13.37 -2.42 15.66
C ILE A 105 -14.38 -2.89 16.70
N ASN A 106 -15.44 -2.08 16.86
CA ASN A 106 -16.56 -2.44 17.71
C ASN A 106 -17.37 -3.56 17.05
N ASN A 107 -17.59 -4.70 17.73
CA ASN A 107 -18.52 -5.78 17.37
C ASN A 107 -18.13 -6.66 16.17
N ARG A 108 -16.89 -6.72 15.75
CA ARG A 108 -16.40 -7.68 14.74
C ARG A 108 -15.32 -8.58 15.31
N ASP A 109 -15.23 -9.79 14.81
CA ASP A 109 -14.10 -10.67 15.12
C ASP A 109 -12.83 -10.06 14.50
N ILE A 110 -11.84 -9.79 15.35
CA ILE A 110 -10.56 -9.19 14.96
C ILE A 110 -9.82 -10.10 13.97
N SER A 111 -10.03 -11.41 14.04
CA SER A 111 -9.40 -12.38 13.12
C SER A 111 -9.91 -12.25 11.69
N GLU A 112 -11.08 -11.67 11.47
CA GLU A 112 -11.68 -11.42 10.16
C GLU A 112 -11.20 -10.12 9.50
N ILE A 113 -10.42 -9.30 10.21
CA ILE A 113 -9.94 -8.03 9.68
C ILE A 113 -8.70 -8.26 8.82
N PRO A 114 -8.83 -8.12 7.49
CA PRO A 114 -7.75 -8.40 6.56
C PRO A 114 -6.78 -7.22 6.40
N HIS A 115 -6.34 -6.65 7.52
CA HIS A 115 -5.35 -5.56 7.56
C HIS A 115 -4.39 -5.75 8.73
N PRO A 116 -3.10 -5.42 8.59
CA PRO A 116 -2.20 -5.32 9.73
C PRO A 116 -2.59 -4.07 10.53
N PHE A 117 -2.72 -4.20 11.84
CA PHE A 117 -2.85 -3.01 12.68
C PHE A 117 -1.54 -2.21 12.71
N ILE A 118 -1.64 -0.88 12.83
CA ILE A 118 -0.43 -0.05 12.95
C ILE A 118 0.42 -0.51 14.14
N ILE A 119 -0.18 -0.88 15.28
CA ILE A 119 0.58 -1.40 16.43
C ILE A 119 1.34 -2.70 16.13
N GLU A 120 0.78 -3.59 15.29
CA GLU A 120 1.48 -4.81 14.85
C GLU A 120 2.66 -4.45 13.93
N SER A 121 2.43 -3.51 13.03
CA SER A 121 3.46 -2.99 12.12
C SER A 121 4.59 -2.28 12.89
N LEU A 122 4.27 -1.47 13.91
CA LEU A 122 5.26 -0.83 14.78
C LEU A 122 6.15 -1.85 15.48
N LYS A 123 5.57 -2.95 15.97
CA LYS A 123 6.32 -4.05 16.59
C LYS A 123 7.20 -4.78 15.56
N LEU A 124 6.65 -5.08 14.38
CA LEU A 124 7.40 -5.76 13.31
C LEU A 124 8.61 -4.94 12.85
N PHE A 125 8.50 -3.61 12.84
CA PHE A 125 9.53 -2.69 12.33
C PHE A 125 10.50 -2.19 13.43
N GLU A 126 10.35 -2.62 14.68
CA GLU A 126 11.18 -2.11 15.79
C GLU A 126 12.67 -2.40 15.64
N ASP A 127 13.04 -3.54 15.02
CA ASP A 127 14.42 -3.94 14.77
C ASP A 127 15.05 -3.25 13.55
N LEU A 128 14.28 -2.55 12.74
CA LEU A 128 14.82 -1.73 11.67
C LEU A 128 15.63 -0.57 12.24
N ASN A 129 16.77 -0.27 11.61
CA ASN A 129 17.53 0.92 11.97
C ASN A 129 16.71 2.21 11.70
N LYS A 130 17.12 3.32 12.31
CA LYS A 130 16.42 4.62 12.20
C LYS A 130 16.24 5.07 10.76
N LEU A 131 17.24 4.85 9.91
CA LEU A 131 17.19 5.26 8.49
C LEU A 131 16.05 4.55 7.76
N ASN A 132 15.89 3.25 7.96
CA ASN A 132 14.83 2.47 7.32
C ASN A 132 13.45 2.76 7.92
N ARG A 133 13.35 3.01 9.24
CA ARG A 133 12.08 3.42 9.85
C ARG A 133 11.57 4.75 9.29
N ASN A 134 12.45 5.72 9.09
CA ASN A 134 12.09 7.04 8.56
C ASN A 134 11.54 7.01 7.13
N LYS A 135 11.75 5.94 6.38
CA LYS A 135 11.20 5.76 5.02
C LYS A 135 9.71 5.35 5.02
N ILE A 136 9.19 4.90 6.17
CA ILE A 136 7.86 4.31 6.28
C ILE A 136 6.83 5.39 6.53
N TYR A 137 5.78 5.38 5.71
CA TYR A 137 4.62 6.27 5.78
C TYR A 137 3.36 5.42 5.80
N PHE A 138 2.59 5.48 6.87
CA PHE A 138 1.26 4.88 6.91
C PHE A 138 0.30 5.68 6.06
N ILE A 139 -0.46 4.99 5.21
CA ILE A 139 -1.48 5.52 4.31
C ILE A 139 -2.77 4.72 4.48
N HIS A 140 -3.83 5.04 3.70
CA HIS A 140 -5.09 4.30 3.67
C HIS A 140 -5.81 4.24 5.03
N LEU A 141 -5.63 5.27 5.87
CA LEU A 141 -6.21 5.28 7.22
C LEU A 141 -7.73 5.34 7.15
N ASN A 142 -8.40 4.46 7.88
CA ASN A 142 -9.85 4.56 8.08
C ASN A 142 -10.20 5.87 8.81
N HIS A 143 -11.40 6.38 8.59
CA HIS A 143 -11.87 7.62 9.23
C HIS A 143 -11.89 7.54 10.77
N THR A 144 -12.04 6.33 11.34
CA THR A 144 -11.98 6.09 12.79
C THR A 144 -10.58 6.04 13.35
N ASN A 145 -9.56 5.90 12.51
CA ASN A 145 -8.18 5.71 12.95
C ASN A 145 -7.67 6.94 13.72
N PRO A 146 -7.28 6.78 15.00
CA PRO A 146 -6.83 7.90 15.82
C PRO A 146 -5.54 8.57 15.27
N ALA A 147 -4.77 7.89 14.40
CA ALA A 147 -3.59 8.47 13.78
C ALA A 147 -3.91 9.59 12.76
N ASN A 148 -5.18 9.76 12.35
CA ASN A 148 -5.63 10.93 11.58
C ASN A 148 -5.48 12.24 12.37
N ASN A 149 -5.48 12.18 13.71
CA ASN A 149 -5.32 13.36 14.55
C ASN A 149 -3.87 13.48 15.06
N LYS A 150 -3.15 14.50 14.59
CA LYS A 150 -1.76 14.78 15.00
C LYS A 150 -1.58 14.99 16.52
N LYS A 151 -2.63 15.34 17.24
CA LYS A 151 -2.61 15.52 18.71
C LYS A 151 -2.84 14.22 19.46
N SER A 152 -3.30 13.15 18.82
CA SER A 152 -3.59 11.86 19.42
C SER A 152 -2.33 11.18 19.98
N LYS A 153 -2.53 10.28 20.95
CA LYS A 153 -1.45 9.42 21.45
C LYS A 153 -0.95 8.47 20.37
N ALA A 154 -1.84 7.98 19.50
CA ALA A 154 -1.51 7.09 18.39
C ALA A 154 -0.54 7.74 17.41
N TYR A 155 -0.87 8.93 16.90
CA TYR A 155 0.01 9.68 16.01
C TYR A 155 1.38 9.94 16.65
N LYS A 156 1.39 10.46 17.88
CA LYS A 156 2.63 10.75 18.62
C LYS A 156 3.50 9.52 18.82
N LEU A 157 2.89 8.35 19.08
CA LEU A 157 3.64 7.10 19.21
C LEU A 157 4.30 6.71 17.88
N ILE A 158 3.58 6.77 16.76
CA ILE A 158 4.14 6.47 15.42
C ILE A 158 5.39 7.33 15.18
N ILE A 159 5.26 8.65 15.37
CA ILE A 159 6.37 9.59 15.17
C ILE A 159 7.54 9.32 16.12
N SER A 160 7.26 9.03 17.40
CA SER A 160 8.30 8.74 18.40
C SER A 160 9.10 7.48 18.08
N LYS A 161 8.48 6.52 17.36
CA LYS A 161 9.15 5.31 16.87
C LYS A 161 9.95 5.53 15.56
N GLY A 162 9.92 6.75 15.02
CA GLY A 162 10.64 7.14 13.80
C GLY A 162 9.96 6.73 12.51
N LEU A 163 8.65 6.47 12.55
CA LEU A 163 7.82 6.25 11.38
C LEU A 163 6.96 7.49 11.11
N ASN A 164 6.25 7.51 10.00
CA ASN A 164 5.46 8.66 9.57
C ASN A 164 4.00 8.27 9.28
N VAL A 165 3.13 9.26 9.26
CA VAL A 165 1.79 9.20 8.69
C VAL A 165 1.76 10.17 7.53
N ALA A 166 1.44 9.67 6.33
CA ALA A 166 1.36 10.52 5.14
C ALA A 166 0.26 11.58 5.31
N GLN A 167 0.51 12.75 4.77
CA GLN A 167 -0.44 13.86 4.82
C GLN A 167 -0.93 14.16 3.40
N GLU A 168 -2.19 14.52 3.28
CA GLU A 168 -2.74 15.01 2.02
C GLU A 168 -1.92 16.19 1.50
N GLY A 169 -1.63 16.21 0.20
CA GLY A 169 -0.84 17.25 -0.44
C GLY A 169 0.68 17.11 -0.26
N SER A 170 1.18 16.07 0.42
CA SER A 170 2.63 15.81 0.48
C SER A 170 3.16 15.38 -0.89
N ASN A 171 4.31 15.95 -1.28
CA ASN A 171 5.01 15.61 -2.52
C ASN A 171 6.29 14.81 -2.21
N PHE A 172 6.55 13.78 -3.00
CA PHE A 172 7.72 12.92 -2.91
C PHE A 172 8.38 12.85 -4.28
N GLU A 173 9.65 13.21 -4.35
CA GLU A 173 10.42 13.08 -5.59
C GLU A 173 10.88 11.63 -5.76
N LEU A 174 10.75 11.10 -6.97
CA LEU A 174 11.19 9.77 -7.38
C LEU A 174 12.42 9.81 -8.30
#